data_5b840d24f66027b857fb3e13894e9317
#
_entry.id   5b840d24f66027b857fb3e13894e9317
#
_cell.length_a   1.000
_cell.length_b   1.000
_cell.length_c   1.000
_cell.angle_alpha   90.00
_cell.angle_beta   90.00
_cell.angle_gamma   90.00
#
_symmetry.space_group_name_H-M   'P 1'
#
loop_
_entity.id
_entity.type
_entity.pdbx_description
1 polymer ?
#
loop_
_entity_poly.entity_id
_entity_poly.type
_entity_poly.pdbx_seq_one_letter_code
_entity_poly.pdbx_strand_id
1 'polypeptide(L)'
;VGYRLDCEGKSVCYITDHEHSLGKENQELIDFVKNSNLLIYDSTYDDNEFKDYIGWGHSTWQEGGRLAEKAGVKKFYIFHHNPDNCDAKMSEIESISKKKNKNFFVAKEGMCVKV
;
A
#
# COMPACT_ATOMS: atom_id res chain seq x y z
N VAL A 1 1.16 8.44 -9.16
CA VAL A 1 0.26 9.56 -8.78
C VAL A 1 0.03 9.51 -7.28
N GLY A 2 0.24 10.63 -6.61
CA GLY A 2 0.09 10.69 -5.16
C GLY A 2 -0.71 11.90 -4.71
N TYR A 3 -1.64 11.66 -3.80
CA TYR A 3 -2.45 12.70 -3.17
C TYR A 3 -2.42 12.54 -1.65
N ARG A 4 -2.34 13.65 -0.96
CA ARG A 4 -2.52 13.69 0.49
C ARG A 4 -3.63 14.68 0.82
N LEU A 5 -4.62 14.21 1.57
CA LEU A 5 -5.74 15.02 2.03
C LEU A 5 -5.64 15.17 3.55
N ASP A 6 -5.56 16.39 4.01
CA ASP A 6 -5.56 16.71 5.44
C ASP A 6 -6.84 17.46 5.77
N CYS A 7 -7.59 16.98 6.77
CA CYS A 7 -8.84 17.58 7.19
C CYS A 7 -9.09 17.32 8.67
N GLU A 8 -9.33 18.36 9.44
CA GLU A 8 -9.68 18.28 10.87
C GLU A 8 -8.72 17.40 11.69
N GLY A 9 -7.43 17.54 11.44
CA GLY A 9 -6.40 16.78 12.14
C GLY A 9 -6.24 15.33 11.68
N LYS A 10 -6.94 14.93 10.62
CA LYS A 10 -6.84 13.62 10.02
C LYS A 10 -6.23 13.73 8.63
N SER A 11 -5.54 12.68 8.20
CA SER A 11 -4.93 12.66 6.87
C SER A 11 -5.07 11.30 6.20
N VAL A 12 -5.30 11.36 4.88
CA VAL A 12 -5.38 10.20 4.00
C VAL A 12 -4.40 10.39 2.86
N CYS A 13 -3.59 9.39 2.59
CA CYS A 13 -2.68 9.37 1.45
C CYS A 13 -3.12 8.31 0.45
N TYR A 14 -3.11 8.68 -0.82
CA TYR A 14 -3.49 7.80 -1.94
C TYR A 14 -2.35 7.81 -2.95
N ILE A 15 -1.67 6.66 -3.08
CA ILE A 15 -0.49 6.48 -3.93
C ILE A 15 -0.76 5.29 -4.86
N THR A 16 -1.07 5.57 -6.12
CA THR A 16 -1.33 4.55 -7.13
C THR A 16 -0.54 4.80 -8.40
N ASP A 17 -0.48 3.78 -9.26
CA ASP A 17 0.29 3.84 -10.49
C ASP A 17 1.73 4.30 -10.20
N HIS A 18 2.32 3.64 -9.21
CA HIS A 18 3.64 3.97 -8.68
C HIS A 18 4.49 2.71 -8.60
N GLU A 19 5.70 2.81 -9.09
CA GLU A 19 6.70 1.74 -9.00
C GLU A 19 7.83 2.19 -8.08
N HIS A 20 8.14 1.37 -7.06
CA HIS A 20 9.29 1.64 -6.21
C HIS A 20 10.58 1.09 -6.83
N SER A 21 11.73 1.61 -6.40
CA SER A 21 13.04 1.12 -6.83
C SER A 21 13.57 0.10 -5.83
N LEU A 22 13.97 -1.06 -6.32
CA LEU A 22 14.52 -2.13 -5.49
C LEU A 22 15.76 -1.63 -4.72
N GLY A 23 15.77 -1.91 -3.43
CA GLY A 23 16.91 -1.62 -2.56
C GLY A 23 17.15 -0.14 -2.30
N LYS A 24 16.25 0.73 -2.73
CA LYS A 24 16.36 2.18 -2.51
C LYS A 24 15.20 2.68 -1.67
N GLU A 25 15.52 3.52 -0.70
CA GLU A 25 14.53 4.20 0.10
C GLU A 25 14.17 5.53 -0.56
N ASN A 26 12.88 5.83 -0.64
CA ASN A 26 12.39 7.09 -1.19
C ASN A 26 11.99 8.02 -0.04
N GLN A 27 12.92 8.88 0.36
CA GLN A 27 12.70 9.79 1.49
C GLN A 27 11.59 10.79 1.23
N GLU A 28 11.44 11.25 -0.01
CA GLU A 28 10.36 12.18 -0.38
C GLU A 28 8.99 11.55 -0.15
N LEU A 29 8.84 10.28 -0.51
CA LEU A 29 7.60 9.56 -0.34
C LEU A 29 7.31 9.28 1.14
N ILE A 30 8.33 8.90 1.90
CA ILE A 30 8.23 8.72 3.35
C ILE A 30 7.74 10.01 4.00
N ASP A 31 8.34 11.14 3.66
CA ASP A 31 7.96 12.45 4.20
C ASP A 31 6.54 12.85 3.78
N PHE A 32 6.17 12.52 2.54
CA PHE A 32 4.84 12.83 2.00
C PHE A 32 3.72 12.12 2.76
N VAL A 33 3.91 10.84 3.11
CA VAL A 33 2.89 10.05 3.82
C VAL A 33 3.05 10.06 5.33
N LYS A 34 4.06 10.73 5.85
CA LYS A 34 4.44 10.73 7.26
C LYS A 34 3.26 10.99 8.19
N ASN A 35 3.10 10.10 9.17
CA ASN A 35 2.10 10.19 10.23
C ASN A 35 0.64 10.29 9.73
N SER A 36 0.37 9.85 8.50
CA SER A 36 -1.00 9.83 8.01
C SER A 36 -1.84 8.80 8.76
N ASN A 37 -3.14 9.06 8.85
CA ASN A 37 -4.09 8.13 9.46
C ASN A 37 -4.35 6.92 8.58
N LEU A 38 -4.30 7.12 7.26
CA LEU A 38 -4.60 6.09 6.28
C LEU A 38 -3.67 6.24 5.09
N LEU A 39 -3.08 5.12 4.64
CA LEU A 39 -2.34 5.04 3.40
C LEU A 39 -3.00 4.00 2.50
N ILE A 40 -3.36 4.41 1.30
CA ILE A 40 -3.81 3.54 0.22
C ILE A 40 -2.67 3.49 -0.80
N TYR A 41 -2.16 2.29 -1.08
CA TYR A 41 -0.93 2.16 -1.86
C TYR A 41 -1.04 1.08 -2.93
N ASP A 42 -0.42 1.36 -4.08
CA ASP A 42 -0.34 0.44 -5.22
C ASP A 42 0.30 -0.88 -4.81
N SER A 43 -0.45 -1.94 -4.91
CA SER A 43 -0.06 -3.27 -4.44
C SER A 43 -0.38 -4.34 -5.48
N THR A 44 -0.10 -4.03 -6.74
CA THR A 44 -0.42 -4.92 -7.87
C THR A 44 0.31 -6.24 -7.77
N TYR A 45 1.56 -6.22 -7.31
CA TYR A 45 2.42 -7.40 -7.25
C TYR A 45 2.79 -7.77 -5.82
N ASP A 46 3.45 -8.92 -5.65
CA ASP A 46 4.19 -9.25 -4.44
C ASP A 46 5.71 -9.18 -4.72
N ASP A 47 6.51 -9.19 -3.65
CA ASP A 47 7.95 -9.05 -3.78
C ASP A 47 8.60 -10.18 -4.60
N ASN A 48 8.01 -11.39 -4.58
CA ASN A 48 8.57 -12.52 -5.32
C ASN A 48 8.45 -12.36 -6.83
N GLU A 49 7.36 -11.76 -7.30
CA GLU A 49 7.13 -11.56 -8.74
C GLU A 49 7.60 -10.21 -9.25
N PHE A 50 7.86 -9.24 -8.37
CA PHE A 50 8.16 -7.84 -8.76
C PHE A 50 9.32 -7.72 -9.75
N LYS A 51 10.36 -8.52 -9.60
CA LYS A 51 11.53 -8.49 -10.50
C LYS A 51 11.18 -8.73 -11.97
N ASP A 52 10.10 -9.47 -12.22
CA ASP A 52 9.63 -9.79 -13.58
C ASP A 52 8.77 -8.68 -14.18
N TYR A 53 8.40 -7.67 -13.37
CA TYR A 53 7.50 -6.58 -13.77
C TYR A 53 8.11 -5.20 -13.58
N ILE A 54 9.43 -5.11 -13.46
CA ILE A 54 10.14 -3.81 -13.38
C ILE A 54 9.87 -3.04 -14.68
N GLY A 55 9.47 -1.78 -14.55
CA GLY A 55 9.12 -0.92 -15.69
C GLY A 55 7.63 -0.91 -16.03
N TRP A 56 6.80 -1.70 -15.35
CA TRP A 56 5.36 -1.75 -15.59
C TRP A 56 4.58 -0.66 -14.84
N GLY A 57 5.24 0.07 -13.94
CA GLY A 57 4.64 1.23 -13.27
C GLY A 57 3.83 0.91 -12.02
N HIS A 58 4.05 -0.25 -11.41
CA HIS A 58 3.31 -0.70 -10.23
C HIS A 58 4.23 -1.23 -9.14
N SER A 59 3.72 -1.30 -7.92
CA SER A 59 4.49 -1.68 -6.75
C SER A 59 3.99 -2.98 -6.10
N THR A 60 4.44 -3.25 -4.89
CA THR A 60 4.07 -4.45 -4.14
C THR A 60 3.38 -4.10 -2.83
N TRP A 61 2.55 -5.02 -2.33
CA TRP A 61 1.91 -4.80 -1.04
C TRP A 61 2.93 -4.80 0.11
N GLN A 62 4.03 -5.57 -0.01
CA GLN A 62 5.08 -5.56 1.00
C GLN A 62 5.80 -4.21 1.06
N GLU A 63 6.03 -3.60 -0.08
CA GLU A 63 6.65 -2.27 -0.12
C GLU A 63 5.73 -1.21 0.52
N GLY A 64 4.43 -1.28 0.25
CA GLY A 64 3.46 -0.42 0.91
C GLY A 64 3.49 -0.58 2.43
N GLY A 65 3.61 -1.81 2.90
CA GLY A 65 3.75 -2.10 4.33
C GLY A 65 5.04 -1.52 4.93
N ARG A 66 6.16 -1.69 4.25
CA ARG A 66 7.45 -1.11 4.68
C ARG A 66 7.37 0.42 4.76
N LEU A 67 6.77 1.04 3.75
CA LEU A 67 6.54 2.49 3.72
C LEU A 67 5.68 2.94 4.90
N ALA A 68 4.57 2.25 5.14
CA ALA A 68 3.65 2.58 6.23
C ALA A 68 4.36 2.52 7.60
N GLU A 69 5.15 1.49 7.83
CA GLU A 69 5.88 1.33 9.09
C GLU A 69 6.96 2.41 9.27
N LYS A 70 7.75 2.69 8.23
CA LYS A 70 8.79 3.72 8.28
C LYS A 70 8.22 5.12 8.48
N ALA A 71 7.09 5.42 7.86
CA ALA A 71 6.47 6.74 7.90
C ALA A 71 5.54 6.95 9.10
N GLY A 72 5.31 5.93 9.92
CA GLY A 72 4.41 6.03 11.06
C GLY A 72 2.94 6.14 10.68
N VAL A 73 2.54 5.55 9.56
CA VAL A 73 1.15 5.49 9.10
C VAL A 73 0.34 4.58 10.05
N LYS A 74 -0.87 4.99 10.40
CA LYS A 74 -1.70 4.24 11.34
C LYS A 74 -2.37 3.02 10.73
N LYS A 75 -2.92 3.16 9.51
CA LYS A 75 -3.57 2.06 8.80
C LYS A 75 -3.13 2.05 7.35
N PHE A 76 -2.76 0.88 6.85
CA PHE A 76 -2.36 0.69 5.47
C PHE A 76 -3.36 -0.20 4.74
N TYR A 77 -3.83 0.28 3.58
CA TYR A 77 -4.75 -0.44 2.71
C TYR A 77 -4.05 -0.87 1.43
N ILE A 78 -4.00 -2.18 1.23
CA ILE A 78 -3.49 -2.83 0.03
C ILE A 78 -4.52 -2.61 -1.07
N PHE A 79 -4.14 -1.92 -2.13
CA PHE A 79 -5.05 -1.46 -3.19
C PHE A 79 -4.44 -1.67 -4.57
N HIS A 80 -5.21 -1.53 -5.61
CA HIS A 80 -4.79 -1.70 -7.01
C HIS A 80 -4.31 -3.12 -7.28
N HIS A 81 -5.15 -4.08 -6.93
CA HIS A 81 -4.82 -5.51 -7.05
C HIS A 81 -4.60 -5.94 -8.50
N ASN A 82 -3.68 -6.90 -8.69
CA ASN A 82 -3.50 -7.53 -9.99
C ASN A 82 -4.82 -8.18 -10.42
N PRO A 83 -5.38 -7.82 -11.60
CA PRO A 83 -6.64 -8.41 -12.05
C PRO A 83 -6.58 -9.92 -12.25
N ASP A 84 -5.38 -10.49 -12.39
CA ASP A 84 -5.20 -11.94 -12.52
C ASP A 84 -5.27 -12.67 -11.17
N ASN A 85 -5.29 -11.94 -10.05
CA ASN A 85 -5.43 -12.54 -8.73
C ASN A 85 -6.87 -12.97 -8.49
N CYS A 86 -7.07 -14.26 -8.16
CA CYS A 86 -8.37 -14.78 -7.75
C CYS A 86 -8.66 -14.43 -6.28
N ASP A 87 -9.90 -14.67 -5.85
CA ASP A 87 -10.32 -14.41 -4.47
C ASP A 87 -9.50 -15.21 -3.46
N ALA A 88 -9.12 -16.44 -3.79
CA ALA A 88 -8.25 -17.25 -2.93
C ALA A 88 -6.88 -16.60 -2.71
N LYS A 89 -6.29 -16.03 -3.76
CA LYS A 89 -5.02 -15.31 -3.68
C LYS A 89 -5.16 -14.05 -2.82
N MET A 90 -6.25 -13.32 -2.99
CA MET A 90 -6.49 -12.12 -2.19
C MET A 90 -6.73 -12.45 -0.71
N SER A 91 -7.41 -13.54 -0.40
CA SER A 91 -7.58 -14.02 0.97
C SER A 91 -6.26 -14.44 1.60
N GLU A 92 -5.36 -15.04 0.83
CA GLU A 92 -4.01 -15.39 1.27
C GLU A 92 -3.21 -14.14 1.62
N ILE A 93 -3.23 -13.12 0.76
CA ILE A 93 -2.56 -11.84 1.00
C ILE A 93 -3.10 -11.18 2.27
N GLU A 94 -4.41 -11.19 2.45
CA GLU A 94 -5.05 -10.64 3.65
C GLU A 94 -4.55 -11.35 4.91
N SER A 95 -4.52 -12.67 4.90
CA SER A 95 -4.05 -13.48 6.03
C SER A 95 -2.58 -13.20 6.36
N ILE A 96 -1.71 -13.20 5.33
CA ILE A 96 -0.28 -12.96 5.51
C ILE A 96 -0.01 -11.55 6.00
N SER A 97 -0.65 -10.55 5.41
CA SER A 97 -0.45 -9.15 5.79
C SER A 97 -0.91 -8.87 7.22
N LYS A 98 -2.02 -9.45 7.65
CA LYS A 98 -2.54 -9.33 9.03
C LYS A 98 -1.58 -9.91 10.05
N LYS A 99 -0.93 -11.03 9.73
CA LYS A 99 0.07 -11.64 10.61
C LYS A 99 1.30 -10.75 10.78
N LYS A 100 1.65 -9.98 9.74
CA LYS A 100 2.77 -9.04 9.81
C LYS A 100 2.43 -7.80 10.62
N ASN A 101 1.22 -7.26 10.42
CA ASN A 101 0.77 -6.07 11.14
C ASN A 101 -0.76 -6.03 11.13
N LYS A 102 -1.35 -5.95 12.32
CA LYS A 102 -2.82 -5.90 12.49
C LYS A 102 -3.47 -4.69 11.80
N ASN A 103 -2.70 -3.66 11.48
CA ASN A 103 -3.17 -2.44 10.84
C ASN A 103 -3.01 -2.46 9.32
N PHE A 104 -2.70 -3.61 8.75
CA PHE A 104 -2.66 -3.84 7.31
C PHE A 104 -3.99 -4.48 6.89
N PHE A 105 -4.61 -3.93 5.85
CA PHE A 105 -5.92 -4.36 5.36
C PHE A 105 -5.90 -4.50 3.85
N VAL A 106 -6.69 -5.43 3.32
CA VAL A 106 -6.91 -5.55 1.88
C VAL A 106 -8.19 -4.76 1.54
N ALA A 107 -8.06 -3.80 0.63
CA ALA A 107 -9.21 -3.02 0.16
C ALA A 107 -10.15 -3.91 -0.66
N LYS A 108 -11.44 -3.75 -0.46
CA LYS A 108 -12.49 -4.51 -1.14
C LYS A 108 -13.52 -3.55 -1.74
N GLU A 109 -14.11 -3.95 -2.85
CA GLU A 109 -15.16 -3.16 -3.48
C GLU A 109 -16.31 -2.93 -2.52
N GLY A 110 -16.81 -1.71 -2.48
CA GLY A 110 -17.89 -1.31 -1.58
C GLY A 110 -17.48 -1.03 -0.14
N MET A 111 -16.19 -1.21 0.19
CA MET A 111 -15.70 -0.96 1.55
C MET A 111 -15.71 0.53 1.87
N CYS A 112 -16.24 0.86 3.07
CA CYS A 112 -16.18 2.21 3.63
C CYS A 112 -15.31 2.18 4.88
N VAL A 113 -14.39 3.12 4.98
CA VAL A 113 -13.45 3.21 6.10
C VAL A 113 -13.59 4.56 6.78
N LYS A 114 -13.75 4.54 8.10
CA LYS A 114 -13.77 5.75 8.90
C LYS A 114 -12.33 6.12 9.29
N VAL A 115 -11.96 7.35 9.00
CA VAL A 115 -10.63 7.88 9.29
C VAL A 115 -10.56 8.55 10.65
#